data_e7c3bc2eb07e6fde33bc3c8a31ae6576
#
_entry.id   e7c3bc2eb07e6fde33bc3c8a31ae6576
#
_cell.length_a   1.000
_cell.length_b   1.000
_cell.length_c   1.000
_cell.angle_alpha   90.00
_cell.angle_beta   90.00
_cell.angle_gamma   90.00
#
_symmetry.space_group_name_H-M   'P 1'
#
loop_
_entity.id
_entity.type
_entity.pdbx_description
1 polymer ?
#
loop_
_entity_poly.entity_id
_entity_poly.type
_entity_poly.pdbx_seq_one_letter_code
_entity_poly.pdbx_strand_id
1 'polypeptide(L)'
;DRVSVLFYDHPDLSTRKIGDFQEDTVGILVNAEGVASFPLVGDIQIVGMYVEDLEKKVEALASEFIINPSVNLNIINHRLFVLGEVNNPGTIKITNTTMNLFEAISSSGGLRDTSDKNEVLIIRGDLSNPELMKVDITDFRSLTTSSLVLHPYDILYVNPNKAKNFNTNINELLPFIQLIESATS
;
A
#
# COMPACT_ATOMS: atom_id res chain seq x y z
N ASP A 1 -0.74 -9.75 4.35
CA ASP A 1 -0.34 -8.50 5.02
C ASP A 1 0.64 -8.76 6.17
N ARG A 2 1.36 -7.72 6.56
CA ARG A 2 2.21 -7.71 7.76
C ARG A 2 1.78 -6.58 8.67
N VAL A 3 1.62 -6.90 9.93
CA VAL A 3 1.21 -5.94 10.97
C VAL A 3 2.36 -5.75 11.96
N SER A 4 2.77 -4.51 12.18
CA SER A 4 3.66 -4.17 13.28
C SER A 4 2.84 -3.87 14.53
N VAL A 5 3.36 -4.31 15.68
CA VAL A 5 2.79 -4.06 17.01
C VAL A 5 3.79 -3.28 17.83
N LEU A 6 3.34 -2.21 18.44
CA LEU A 6 4.10 -1.45 19.43
C LEU A 6 3.31 -1.41 20.74
N PHE A 7 3.88 -1.97 21.79
CA PHE A 7 3.43 -1.77 23.17
C PHE A 7 4.26 -0.65 23.78
N TYR A 8 3.64 0.49 24.09
CA TYR A 8 4.38 1.70 24.48
C TYR A 8 5.24 1.53 25.72
N ASP A 9 4.75 0.82 26.73
CA ASP A 9 5.47 0.61 27.98
C ASP A 9 6.23 -0.72 28.05
N HIS A 10 6.14 -1.54 27.00
CA HIS A 10 6.75 -2.88 26.91
C HIS A 10 7.43 -3.11 25.57
N PRO A 11 8.60 -2.48 25.33
CA PRO A 11 9.30 -2.58 24.03
C PRO A 11 9.81 -4.00 23.72
N ASP A 12 9.96 -4.85 24.73
CA ASP A 12 10.31 -6.26 24.59
C ASP A 12 9.19 -7.11 23.96
N LEU A 13 7.94 -6.67 24.05
CA LEU A 13 6.77 -7.31 23.44
C LEU A 13 6.46 -6.73 22.03
N SER A 14 7.13 -5.65 21.66
CA SER A 14 6.92 -4.99 20.41
C SER A 14 7.64 -5.70 19.28
N THR A 15 7.00 -5.82 18.12
CA THR A 15 7.63 -6.37 16.92
C THR A 15 8.57 -5.37 16.25
N ARG A 16 8.51 -4.09 16.65
CA ARG A 16 9.37 -3.00 16.17
C ARG A 16 10.18 -2.44 17.33
N LYS A 17 11.51 -2.47 17.23
CA LYS A 17 12.38 -1.74 18.16
C LYS A 17 12.43 -0.28 17.77
N ILE A 18 12.34 0.62 18.74
CA ILE A 18 12.53 2.06 18.52
C ILE A 18 13.96 2.27 17.99
N GLY A 19 14.10 2.75 16.75
CA GLY A 19 15.38 3.00 16.09
C GLY A 19 15.85 1.97 15.08
N ASP A 20 15.09 0.90 14.83
CA ASP A 20 15.42 -0.10 13.81
C ASP A 20 14.83 0.33 12.45
N PHE A 21 15.71 0.67 11.49
CA PHE A 21 15.34 1.16 10.16
C PHE A 21 15.17 0.05 9.12
N GLN A 22 15.32 -1.24 9.50
CA GLN A 22 15.09 -2.36 8.60
C GLN A 22 13.63 -2.81 8.68
N GLU A 23 12.78 -2.18 7.88
CA GLU A 23 11.32 -2.34 7.91
C GLU A 23 10.80 -3.67 7.34
N ASP A 24 11.56 -4.41 6.54
CA ASP A 24 11.03 -5.52 5.74
C ASP A 24 10.95 -6.86 6.47
N THR A 25 11.57 -7.01 7.63
CA THR A 25 11.61 -8.27 8.38
C THR A 25 10.88 -8.24 9.72
N VAL A 26 10.44 -7.07 10.15
CA VAL A 26 9.82 -6.86 11.46
C VAL A 26 8.32 -6.73 11.29
N GLY A 27 7.57 -7.62 11.95
CA GLY A 27 6.09 -7.60 11.92
C GLY A 27 5.51 -9.00 11.96
N ILE A 28 4.26 -9.07 12.39
CA ILE A 28 3.47 -10.28 12.44
C ILE A 28 2.89 -10.54 11.05
N LEU A 29 3.14 -11.73 10.51
CA LEU A 29 2.55 -12.16 9.25
C LEU A 29 1.09 -12.55 9.48
N VAL A 30 0.21 -12.04 8.64
CA VAL A 30 -1.18 -12.52 8.54
C VAL A 30 -1.20 -13.72 7.63
N ASN A 31 -1.67 -14.86 8.12
CA ASN A 31 -1.74 -16.08 7.32
C ASN A 31 -2.91 -16.04 6.30
N ALA A 32 -3.03 -17.08 5.48
CA ALA A 32 -4.06 -17.17 4.43
C ALA A 32 -5.49 -17.20 4.99
N GLU A 33 -5.66 -17.70 6.22
CA GLU A 33 -6.93 -17.73 6.94
C GLU A 33 -7.28 -16.38 7.57
N GLY A 34 -6.39 -15.38 7.48
CA GLY A 34 -6.58 -14.05 8.06
C GLY A 34 -6.32 -13.99 9.56
N VAL A 35 -5.49 -14.88 10.07
CA VAL A 35 -5.08 -14.95 11.48
C VAL A 35 -3.67 -14.39 11.65
N ALA A 36 -3.45 -13.64 12.71
CA ALA A 36 -2.15 -13.14 13.15
C ALA A 36 -1.86 -13.55 14.59
N SER A 37 -0.61 -13.99 14.85
CA SER A 37 -0.14 -14.39 16.19
C SER A 37 0.50 -13.21 16.90
N PHE A 38 -0.18 -12.66 17.89
CA PHE A 38 0.32 -11.53 18.68
C PHE A 38 1.08 -12.00 19.92
N PRO A 39 2.16 -11.32 20.33
CA PRO A 39 2.84 -11.59 21.57
C PRO A 39 1.87 -11.53 22.75
N LEU A 40 2.00 -12.42 23.73
CA LEU A 40 1.16 -12.62 24.93
C LEU A 40 -0.29 -13.06 24.63
N VAL A 41 -0.92 -12.54 23.62
CA VAL A 41 -2.37 -12.70 23.34
C VAL A 41 -2.67 -13.92 22.46
N GLY A 42 -1.66 -14.39 21.71
CA GLY A 42 -1.82 -15.54 20.80
C GLY A 42 -2.49 -15.18 19.47
N ASP A 43 -3.21 -16.14 18.91
CA ASP A 43 -3.79 -16.07 17.58
C ASP A 43 -5.10 -15.28 17.57
N ILE A 44 -5.17 -14.27 16.71
CA ILE A 44 -6.36 -13.43 16.55
C ILE A 44 -6.79 -13.43 15.08
N GLN A 45 -8.06 -13.71 14.83
CA GLN A 45 -8.70 -13.48 13.52
C GLN A 45 -8.83 -11.99 13.29
N ILE A 46 -8.17 -11.46 12.26
CA ILE A 46 -8.09 -10.03 11.98
C ILE A 46 -8.70 -9.61 10.64
N VAL A 47 -8.94 -10.57 9.74
CA VAL A 47 -9.55 -10.29 8.44
C VAL A 47 -10.89 -9.57 8.61
N GLY A 48 -11.06 -8.47 7.88
CA GLY A 48 -12.28 -7.65 7.92
C GLY A 48 -12.39 -6.71 9.13
N MET A 49 -11.40 -6.68 10.02
CA MET A 49 -11.37 -5.74 11.14
C MET A 49 -10.68 -4.42 10.74
N TYR A 50 -11.17 -3.31 11.29
CA TYR A 50 -10.43 -2.06 11.26
C TYR A 50 -9.27 -2.09 12.25
N VAL A 51 -8.21 -1.34 11.96
CA VAL A 51 -7.00 -1.31 12.80
C VAL A 51 -7.33 -0.87 14.23
N GLU A 52 -8.18 0.15 14.38
CA GLU A 52 -8.60 0.69 15.69
C GLU A 52 -9.38 -0.34 16.53
N ASP A 53 -10.17 -1.20 15.89
CA ASP A 53 -10.93 -2.24 16.60
C ASP A 53 -10.00 -3.40 16.99
N LEU A 54 -9.00 -3.69 16.15
CA LEU A 54 -7.98 -4.67 16.46
C LEU A 54 -7.08 -4.20 17.60
N GLU A 55 -6.68 -2.92 17.64
CA GLU A 55 -5.93 -2.33 18.77
C GLU A 55 -6.67 -2.54 20.09
N LYS A 56 -7.94 -2.14 20.16
CA LYS A 56 -8.78 -2.33 21.36
C LYS A 56 -8.90 -3.80 21.75
N LYS A 57 -9.02 -4.70 20.78
CA LYS A 57 -9.11 -6.14 21.04
C LYS A 57 -7.81 -6.70 21.62
N VAL A 58 -6.67 -6.28 21.05
CA VAL A 58 -5.35 -6.68 21.55
C VAL A 58 -5.13 -6.10 22.94
N GLU A 59 -5.47 -4.83 23.19
CA GLU A 59 -5.38 -4.20 24.53
C GLU A 59 -6.23 -4.93 25.56
N ALA A 60 -7.48 -5.26 25.21
CA ALA A 60 -8.39 -5.97 26.10
C ALA A 60 -7.83 -7.35 26.51
N LEU A 61 -7.29 -8.10 25.55
CA LEU A 61 -6.68 -9.40 25.81
C LEU A 61 -5.35 -9.28 26.57
N ALA A 62 -4.53 -8.29 26.22
CA ALA A 62 -3.26 -8.04 26.91
C ALA A 62 -3.44 -7.56 28.35
N SER A 63 -4.59 -6.97 28.69
CA SER A 63 -4.91 -6.50 30.06
C SER A 63 -4.95 -7.62 31.11
N GLU A 64 -5.07 -8.87 30.68
CA GLU A 64 -4.95 -10.03 31.57
C GLU A 64 -3.50 -10.25 32.07
N PHE A 65 -2.51 -9.73 31.32
CA PHE A 65 -1.08 -9.96 31.58
C PHE A 65 -0.35 -8.66 31.94
N ILE A 66 -0.85 -7.51 31.49
CA ILE A 66 -0.20 -6.20 31.63
C ILE A 66 -1.20 -5.19 32.20
N ILE A 67 -0.74 -4.35 33.10
CA ILE A 67 -1.54 -3.27 33.68
C ILE A 67 -1.60 -2.10 32.67
N ASN A 68 -2.81 -1.71 32.27
CA ASN A 68 -3.07 -0.60 31.34
C ASN A 68 -2.26 -0.69 30.03
N PRO A 69 -2.37 -1.80 29.26
CA PRO A 69 -1.65 -1.91 28.00
C PRO A 69 -2.11 -0.82 27.03
N SER A 70 -1.16 -0.21 26.35
CA SER A 70 -1.44 0.70 25.21
C SER A 70 -0.76 0.15 23.97
N VAL A 71 -1.55 -0.15 22.95
CA VAL A 71 -1.11 -0.84 21.74
C VAL A 71 -1.31 0.05 20.53
N ASN A 72 -0.29 0.13 19.67
CA ASN A 72 -0.41 0.73 18.37
C ASN A 72 -0.09 -0.29 17.29
N LEU A 73 -0.98 -0.43 16.32
CA LEU A 73 -0.88 -1.36 15.21
C LEU A 73 -0.74 -0.58 13.90
N ASN A 74 0.20 -1.03 13.06
CA ASN A 74 0.35 -0.48 11.71
C ASN A 74 0.53 -1.61 10.70
N ILE A 75 -0.09 -1.47 9.52
CA ILE A 75 0.18 -2.35 8.40
C ILE A 75 1.43 -1.81 7.71
N ILE A 76 2.49 -2.62 7.62
CA ILE A 76 3.82 -2.17 7.22
C ILE A 76 4.24 -2.56 5.81
N ASN A 77 3.45 -3.37 5.12
CA ASN A 77 3.76 -3.83 3.78
C ASN A 77 2.88 -3.21 2.68
N HIS A 78 2.19 -2.12 3.00
CA HIS A 78 1.44 -1.40 1.99
C HIS A 78 2.38 -0.80 0.93
N ARG A 79 2.07 -1.06 -0.32
CA ARG A 79 2.84 -0.61 -1.49
C ARG A 79 1.91 -0.29 -2.63
N LEU A 80 2.38 0.53 -3.55
CA LEU A 80 1.78 0.75 -4.87
C LEU A 80 2.84 0.58 -5.95
N PHE A 81 2.41 0.51 -7.18
CA PHE A 81 3.27 0.31 -8.33
C PHE A 81 3.18 1.51 -9.25
N VAL A 82 4.32 2.07 -9.64
CA VAL A 82 4.38 3.16 -10.61
C VAL A 82 5.12 2.68 -11.84
N LEU A 83 4.45 2.74 -12.97
CA LEU A 83 4.91 2.19 -14.25
C LEU A 83 4.79 3.24 -15.37
N GLY A 84 5.45 2.99 -16.48
CA GLY A 84 5.41 3.83 -17.69
C GLY A 84 6.41 4.97 -17.66
N GLU A 85 6.02 6.13 -18.14
CA GLU A 85 6.91 7.28 -18.43
C GLU A 85 7.19 8.13 -17.18
N VAL A 86 7.77 7.49 -16.17
CA VAL A 86 8.37 8.13 -14.99
C VAL A 86 9.88 7.88 -14.97
N ASN A 87 10.63 8.69 -14.24
CA ASN A 87 12.09 8.55 -14.22
C ASN A 87 12.54 7.23 -13.56
N ASN A 88 11.91 6.83 -12.45
CA ASN A 88 12.21 5.61 -11.71
C ASN A 88 10.93 4.78 -11.54
N PRO A 89 10.53 3.98 -12.56
CA PRO A 89 9.39 3.08 -12.41
C PRO A 89 9.71 1.97 -11.41
N GLY A 90 8.72 1.53 -10.66
CA GLY A 90 8.88 0.47 -9.67
C GLY A 90 7.85 0.49 -8.56
N THR A 91 8.17 -0.22 -7.49
CA THR A 91 7.33 -0.31 -6.30
C THR A 91 7.65 0.81 -5.33
N ILE A 92 6.61 1.46 -4.82
CA ILE A 92 6.71 2.49 -3.78
C ILE A 92 6.03 1.97 -2.51
N LYS A 93 6.73 2.05 -1.39
CA LYS A 93 6.16 1.75 -0.07
C LYS A 93 5.25 2.90 0.36
N ILE A 94 4.09 2.55 0.89
CA ILE A 94 3.16 3.50 1.52
C ILE A 94 3.37 3.40 3.03
N THR A 95 3.85 4.48 3.63
CA THR A 95 4.05 4.54 5.08
C THR A 95 2.77 4.88 5.86
N ASN A 96 1.81 5.48 5.17
CA ASN A 96 0.48 5.80 5.68
C ASN A 96 -0.58 4.88 5.04
N THR A 97 -1.84 5.02 5.42
CA THR A 97 -2.94 4.23 4.85
C THR A 97 -3.16 4.51 3.36
N THR A 98 -2.82 5.71 2.90
CA THR A 98 -2.97 6.17 1.51
C THR A 98 -1.79 7.04 1.11
N MET A 99 -1.62 7.24 -0.20
CA MET A 99 -0.63 8.13 -0.78
C MET A 99 -1.31 9.04 -1.82
N ASN A 100 -0.84 10.28 -1.94
CA ASN A 100 -1.34 11.17 -2.99
C ASN A 100 -0.68 10.85 -4.33
N LEU A 101 -1.43 11.02 -5.43
CA LEU A 101 -0.96 10.82 -6.81
C LEU A 101 0.35 11.57 -7.11
N PHE A 102 0.42 12.84 -6.71
CA PHE A 102 1.62 13.66 -6.94
C PHE A 102 2.79 13.24 -6.08
N GLU A 103 2.53 12.72 -4.88
CA GLU A 103 3.54 12.15 -4.01
C GLU A 103 4.14 10.89 -4.63
N ALA A 104 3.31 10.00 -5.21
CA ALA A 104 3.77 8.82 -5.92
C ALA A 104 4.61 9.17 -7.15
N ILE A 105 4.17 10.14 -7.98
CA ILE A 105 4.94 10.64 -9.12
C ILE A 105 6.29 11.22 -8.65
N SER A 106 6.28 12.03 -7.61
CA SER A 106 7.49 12.63 -7.04
C SER A 106 8.47 11.58 -6.52
N SER A 107 7.96 10.57 -5.80
CA SER A 107 8.75 9.44 -5.28
C SER A 107 9.38 8.61 -6.41
N SER A 108 8.74 8.59 -7.59
CA SER A 108 9.28 7.97 -8.81
C SER A 108 10.25 8.89 -9.57
N GLY A 109 10.74 9.97 -8.96
CA GLY A 109 11.66 10.92 -9.59
C GLY A 109 11.00 11.87 -10.59
N GLY A 110 9.66 11.94 -10.62
CA GLY A 110 8.90 12.78 -11.53
C GLY A 110 8.61 12.14 -12.90
N LEU A 111 7.86 12.87 -13.70
CA LEU A 111 7.48 12.47 -15.05
C LEU A 111 8.62 12.71 -16.04
N ARG A 112 8.72 11.85 -17.05
CA ARG A 112 9.60 12.08 -18.21
C ARG A 112 8.98 13.11 -19.17
N ASP A 113 9.81 13.76 -19.98
CA ASP A 113 9.35 14.68 -21.03
C ASP A 113 8.48 13.98 -22.09
N THR A 114 8.61 12.67 -22.22
CA THR A 114 7.86 11.80 -23.12
C THR A 114 6.50 11.37 -22.56
N SER A 115 6.16 11.74 -21.33
CA SER A 115 4.92 11.36 -20.69
C SER A 115 3.69 12.10 -21.22
N ASP A 116 2.56 11.40 -21.30
CA ASP A 116 1.25 12.02 -21.51
C ASP A 116 0.64 12.42 -20.15
N LYS A 117 0.65 13.73 -19.90
CA LYS A 117 0.14 14.31 -18.66
C LYS A 117 -1.39 14.42 -18.61
N ASN A 118 -2.06 14.27 -19.77
CA ASN A 118 -3.51 14.35 -19.85
C ASN A 118 -4.17 12.99 -19.56
N GLU A 119 -3.38 11.92 -19.58
CA GLU A 119 -3.90 10.57 -19.40
C GLU A 119 -2.98 9.72 -18.50
N VAL A 120 -3.05 9.97 -17.21
CA VAL A 120 -2.46 9.12 -16.19
C VAL A 120 -3.52 8.13 -15.73
N LEU A 121 -3.20 6.83 -15.74
CA LEU A 121 -4.13 5.76 -15.37
C LEU A 121 -3.88 5.29 -13.95
N ILE A 122 -4.95 5.14 -13.18
CA ILE A 122 -4.94 4.42 -11.91
C ILE A 122 -5.72 3.13 -12.13
N ILE A 123 -5.08 2.00 -11.88
CA ILE A 123 -5.66 0.66 -12.01
C ILE A 123 -5.81 0.12 -10.60
N ARG A 124 -7.04 -0.21 -10.21
CA ARG A 124 -7.40 -0.61 -8.85
C ARG A 124 -8.16 -1.92 -8.82
N GLY A 125 -7.99 -2.68 -7.75
CA GLY A 125 -8.75 -3.89 -7.46
C GLY A 125 -8.22 -5.15 -8.12
N ASP A 126 -9.10 -6.11 -8.37
CA ASP A 126 -8.73 -7.39 -8.97
C ASP A 126 -8.30 -7.20 -10.42
N LEU A 127 -7.10 -7.66 -10.75
CA LEU A 127 -6.51 -7.53 -12.09
C LEU A 127 -7.26 -8.32 -13.17
N SER A 128 -8.11 -9.26 -12.78
CA SER A 128 -9.03 -9.94 -13.71
C SER A 128 -10.22 -9.06 -14.14
N ASN A 129 -10.58 -8.06 -13.33
CA ASN A 129 -11.62 -7.08 -13.62
C ASN A 129 -11.34 -5.75 -12.89
N PRO A 130 -10.28 -5.03 -13.28
CA PRO A 130 -9.83 -3.83 -12.58
C PRO A 130 -10.73 -2.63 -12.84
N GLU A 131 -10.82 -1.76 -11.85
CA GLU A 131 -11.33 -0.41 -12.01
C GLU A 131 -10.25 0.47 -12.64
N LEU A 132 -10.58 1.10 -13.77
CA LEU A 132 -9.68 2.02 -14.47
C LEU A 132 -10.14 3.46 -14.28
N MET A 133 -9.31 4.28 -13.68
CA MET A 133 -9.54 5.71 -13.51
C MET A 133 -8.51 6.49 -14.36
N LYS A 134 -9.01 7.36 -15.24
CA LYS A 134 -8.15 8.29 -15.99
C LYS A 134 -8.09 9.62 -15.24
N VAL A 135 -6.89 10.15 -15.09
CA VAL A 135 -6.64 11.44 -14.44
C VAL A 135 -5.83 12.33 -15.38
N ASP A 136 -6.39 13.50 -15.68
CA ASP A 136 -5.66 14.58 -16.35
C ASP A 136 -5.01 15.46 -15.28
N ILE A 137 -3.69 15.36 -15.15
CA ILE A 137 -2.94 16.12 -14.15
C ILE A 137 -2.60 17.55 -14.60
N THR A 138 -2.98 17.94 -15.83
CA THR A 138 -2.81 19.31 -16.34
C THR A 138 -4.02 20.18 -16.05
N ASP A 139 -5.19 19.58 -15.88
CA ASP A 139 -6.43 20.28 -15.50
C ASP A 139 -6.70 20.21 -14.00
N PHE A 140 -6.11 21.13 -13.25
CA PHE A 140 -6.29 21.23 -11.80
C PHE A 140 -7.75 21.45 -11.36
N ARG A 141 -8.67 21.82 -12.26
CA ARG A 141 -10.08 22.01 -11.95
C ARG A 141 -10.85 20.69 -11.94
N SER A 142 -10.41 19.72 -12.74
CA SER A 142 -11.01 18.40 -12.83
C SER A 142 -10.50 17.46 -11.71
N LEU A 143 -9.40 17.82 -11.03
CA LEU A 143 -8.83 17.01 -9.96
C LEU A 143 -9.72 17.04 -8.72
N THR A 144 -10.34 15.92 -8.44
CA THR A 144 -11.10 15.71 -7.21
C THR A 144 -10.22 15.03 -6.16
N THR A 145 -10.57 15.18 -4.89
CA THR A 145 -9.83 14.52 -3.82
C THR A 145 -9.79 13.00 -4.01
N SER A 146 -10.87 12.40 -4.47
CA SER A 146 -10.95 10.96 -4.73
C SER A 146 -10.05 10.48 -5.87
N SER A 147 -9.86 11.30 -6.92
CA SER A 147 -8.96 10.96 -8.03
C SER A 147 -7.48 11.14 -7.70
N LEU A 148 -7.17 11.81 -6.60
CA LEU A 148 -5.80 12.06 -6.16
C LEU A 148 -5.31 11.07 -5.12
N VAL A 149 -6.21 10.29 -4.50
CA VAL A 149 -5.85 9.36 -3.43
C VAL A 149 -5.60 7.97 -4.00
N LEU A 150 -4.37 7.49 -3.85
CA LEU A 150 -3.95 6.13 -4.18
C LEU A 150 -4.08 5.26 -2.93
N HIS A 151 -4.59 4.06 -3.14
CA HIS A 151 -4.72 3.03 -2.11
C HIS A 151 -3.60 1.99 -2.25
N PRO A 152 -3.36 1.19 -1.21
CA PRO A 152 -2.46 0.06 -1.32
C PRO A 152 -2.81 -0.84 -2.50
N TYR A 153 -1.76 -1.29 -3.19
CA TYR A 153 -1.80 -2.15 -4.38
C TYR A 153 -2.37 -1.50 -5.65
N ASP A 154 -2.68 -0.20 -5.65
CA ASP A 154 -2.96 0.51 -6.90
C ASP A 154 -1.74 0.48 -7.82
N ILE A 155 -2.02 0.41 -9.12
CA ILE A 155 -1.01 0.59 -10.16
C ILE A 155 -1.23 1.96 -10.79
N LEU A 156 -0.25 2.83 -10.68
CA LEU A 156 -0.19 4.10 -11.37
C LEU A 156 0.58 3.91 -12.68
N TYR A 157 -0.09 4.07 -13.80
CA TYR A 157 0.52 3.95 -15.11
C TYR A 157 0.53 5.28 -15.85
N VAL A 158 1.72 5.74 -16.23
CA VAL A 158 1.92 6.99 -16.98
C VAL A 158 2.16 6.66 -18.45
N ASN A 159 1.23 7.05 -19.31
CA ASN A 159 1.29 6.79 -20.73
C ASN A 159 2.41 7.59 -21.44
N PRO A 160 3.03 7.05 -22.51
CA PRO A 160 3.90 7.82 -23.39
C PRO A 160 3.09 8.76 -24.29
N ASN A 161 3.57 9.97 -24.48
CA ASN A 161 2.92 11.03 -25.27
C ASN A 161 2.71 10.66 -26.77
N LYS A 162 3.39 9.63 -27.29
CA LYS A 162 3.29 9.16 -28.68
C LYS A 162 2.43 7.93 -28.87
N ALA A 163 1.74 7.48 -27.86
CA ALA A 163 0.81 6.35 -27.96
C ALA A 163 -0.44 6.79 -28.76
N LYS A 164 -0.34 6.74 -30.10
CA LYS A 164 -1.52 6.75 -30.96
C LYS A 164 -2.39 5.57 -30.56
N ASN A 165 -3.57 5.86 -30.04
CA ASN A 165 -4.62 4.89 -29.73
C ASN A 165 -4.14 3.76 -28.81
N PHE A 166 -3.83 4.07 -27.57
CA PHE A 166 -3.95 3.11 -26.51
C PHE A 166 -5.45 2.83 -26.35
N ASN A 167 -5.98 1.97 -27.19
CA ASN A 167 -7.15 1.20 -26.82
C ASN A 167 -6.69 0.47 -25.55
N THR A 168 -7.24 0.86 -24.42
CA THR A 168 -6.87 0.38 -23.07
C THR A 168 -7.09 -1.12 -23.00
N ASN A 169 -6.24 -1.86 -23.70
CA ASN A 169 -6.29 -3.29 -23.69
C ASN A 169 -5.38 -3.70 -22.52
N ILE A 170 -6.01 -4.00 -21.40
CA ILE A 170 -5.34 -4.55 -20.19
C ILE A 170 -4.36 -5.66 -20.57
N ASN A 171 -4.61 -6.36 -21.66
CA ASN A 171 -3.73 -7.39 -22.20
C ASN A 171 -2.30 -6.89 -22.53
N GLU A 172 -2.11 -5.59 -22.79
CA GLU A 172 -0.79 -5.01 -23.01
C GLU A 172 -0.05 -4.71 -21.70
N LEU A 173 -0.79 -4.58 -20.61
CA LEU A 173 -0.24 -4.42 -19.26
C LEU A 173 0.01 -5.77 -18.56
N LEU A 174 -0.59 -6.88 -19.05
CA LEU A 174 -0.43 -8.21 -18.48
C LEU A 174 1.03 -8.64 -18.28
N PRO A 175 1.99 -8.39 -19.19
CA PRO A 175 3.39 -8.77 -18.96
C PRO A 175 4.00 -8.04 -17.76
N PHE A 176 3.62 -6.79 -17.52
CA PHE A 176 4.11 -6.00 -16.38
C PHE A 176 3.44 -6.45 -15.07
N ILE A 177 2.17 -6.82 -15.14
CA ILE A 177 1.40 -7.36 -14.02
C ILE A 177 1.99 -8.70 -13.58
N GLN A 178 2.30 -9.61 -14.51
CA GLN A 178 2.94 -10.90 -14.22
C GLN A 178 4.34 -10.73 -13.59
N LEU A 179 5.07 -9.70 -13.99
CA LEU A 179 6.37 -9.35 -13.40
C LEU A 179 6.22 -8.91 -11.95
N ILE A 180 5.15 -8.20 -11.63
CA ILE A 180 4.83 -7.77 -10.27
C ILE A 180 4.44 -8.97 -9.39
N GLU A 181 3.63 -9.89 -9.91
CA GLU A 181 3.23 -11.11 -9.20
C GLU A 181 4.43 -12.01 -8.90
N SER A 182 5.35 -12.15 -9.87
CA SER A 182 6.58 -12.96 -9.69
C SER A 182 7.57 -12.36 -8.68
N ALA A 183 7.51 -11.06 -8.45
CA ALA A 183 8.35 -10.36 -7.47
C ALA A 183 7.74 -10.35 -6.05
N THR A 184 6.53 -10.90 -5.88
CA THR A 184 5.79 -10.91 -4.61
C THR A 184 5.61 -12.31 -4.03
N SER A 185 6.10 -13.34 -4.72
CA SER A 185 6.10 -14.77 -4.28
C SER A 185 7.27 -15.10 -3.39
#